data_4ed6f86b4691f275cf3e926c50a6154c
#
_entry.id   4ed6f86b4691f275cf3e926c50a6154c
#
_cell.length_a   1.000
_cell.length_b   1.000
_cell.length_c   1.000
_cell.angle_alpha   90.00
_cell.angle_beta   90.00
_cell.angle_gamma   90.00
#
_symmetry.space_group_name_H-M   'P 1'
#
loop_
_entity.id
_entity.type
_entity.pdbx_description
1 polymer ?
#
loop_
_entity_poly.entity_id
_entity_poly.type
_entity_poly.pdbx_seq_one_letter_code
_entity_poly.pdbx_strand_id
1 'polypeptide(L)'
;SGRYHLYVSYACPWAHRTLIFRQLKGLTDHISVSVVHPLMLDEGWTFEHDEHGAGGDDLFASDFLHQIYTRSHPAATGRVTVPVLWDRQTGQIVSNESSEIIRMFNSAFDGLTGNIDDYWPEEMRDAIEEVNDDIYPHINNGVYRSGFATTKEAYEESVTKLFAALGRMEERLSTRRYLMGERITEADWR
;
A
#
# COMPACT_ATOMS: atom_id res chain seq x y z
N SER A 1 -22.57 3.69 2.36
CA SER A 1 -21.23 3.82 2.93
C SER A 1 -21.03 2.80 4.04
N GLY A 2 -19.76 2.53 4.44
CA GLY A 2 -19.47 1.51 5.47
C GLY A 2 -19.41 0.06 4.95
N ARG A 3 -19.49 -0.14 3.64
CA ARG A 3 -19.34 -1.46 3.03
C ARG A 3 -17.90 -1.97 3.09
N TYR A 4 -16.93 -1.08 2.86
CA TYR A 4 -15.53 -1.46 2.80
C TYR A 4 -14.79 -1.11 4.09
N HIS A 5 -13.77 -1.92 4.39
CA HIS A 5 -12.89 -1.72 5.52
C HIS A 5 -11.44 -2.01 5.09
N LEU A 6 -10.50 -1.22 5.59
CA LEU A 6 -9.09 -1.32 5.24
C LEU A 6 -8.28 -1.71 6.46
N TYR A 7 -7.52 -2.82 6.36
CA TYR A 7 -6.54 -3.21 7.35
C TYR A 7 -5.15 -2.72 6.93
N VAL A 8 -4.45 -2.05 7.82
CA VAL A 8 -3.14 -1.43 7.56
C VAL A 8 -2.19 -1.60 8.73
N SER A 9 -0.91 -1.34 8.48
CA SER A 9 0.07 -1.02 9.52
C SER A 9 0.69 0.34 9.21
N TYR A 10 0.85 1.20 10.20
CA TYR A 10 1.57 2.48 10.03
C TYR A 10 3.07 2.29 9.78
N ALA A 11 3.62 1.11 10.12
CA ALA A 11 5.00 0.75 9.77
C ALA A 11 5.17 0.26 8.32
N CYS A 12 4.07 0.03 7.58
CA CYS A 12 4.13 -0.55 6.24
C CYS A 12 4.00 0.50 5.14
N PRO A 13 5.06 0.74 4.33
CA PRO A 13 5.00 1.71 3.23
C PRO A 13 4.00 1.31 2.14
N TRP A 14 3.78 0.01 1.92
CA TRP A 14 2.76 -0.46 0.97
C TRP A 14 1.34 -0.10 1.41
N ALA A 15 1.04 -0.22 2.72
CA ALA A 15 -0.25 0.17 3.26
C ALA A 15 -0.41 1.70 3.30
N HIS A 16 0.66 2.46 3.51
CA HIS A 16 0.65 3.92 3.57
C HIS A 16 0.06 4.56 2.33
N ARG A 17 0.41 4.08 1.12
CA ARG A 17 -0.15 4.64 -0.13
C ARG A 17 -1.68 4.50 -0.19
N THR A 18 -2.24 3.44 0.38
CA THR A 18 -3.71 3.26 0.41
C THR A 18 -4.40 4.23 1.36
N LEU A 19 -3.74 4.59 2.47
CA LEU A 19 -4.21 5.64 3.37
C LEU A 19 -4.17 7.02 2.72
N ILE A 20 -3.10 7.32 1.94
CA ILE A 20 -2.98 8.56 1.16
C ILE A 20 -4.16 8.66 0.18
N PHE A 21 -4.40 7.65 -0.64
CA PHE A 21 -5.51 7.66 -1.60
C PHE A 21 -6.87 7.72 -0.93
N ARG A 22 -7.06 7.03 0.20
CA ARG A 22 -8.28 7.12 1.02
C ARG A 22 -8.57 8.58 1.44
N GLN A 23 -7.52 9.32 1.84
CA GLN A 23 -7.64 10.73 2.21
C GLN A 23 -7.90 11.62 1.00
N LEU A 24 -7.08 11.49 -0.05
CA LEU A 24 -7.16 12.31 -1.27
C LEU A 24 -8.52 12.19 -1.95
N LYS A 25 -9.10 11.00 -1.98
CA LYS A 25 -10.39 10.72 -2.64
C LYS A 25 -11.61 10.93 -1.74
N GLY A 26 -11.42 11.48 -0.53
CA GLY A 26 -12.53 11.76 0.39
C GLY A 26 -13.21 10.51 0.93
N LEU A 27 -12.49 9.39 1.06
CA LEU A 27 -13.04 8.09 1.46
C LEU A 27 -13.02 7.84 2.97
N THR A 28 -12.59 8.79 3.78
CA THR A 28 -12.42 8.64 5.23
C THR A 28 -13.71 8.26 5.95
N ASP A 29 -14.84 8.82 5.52
CA ASP A 29 -16.17 8.54 6.08
C ASP A 29 -16.86 7.32 5.44
N HIS A 30 -16.24 6.75 4.40
CA HIS A 30 -16.82 5.67 3.60
C HIS A 30 -16.12 4.33 3.80
N ILE A 31 -14.82 4.35 4.11
CA ILE A 31 -13.97 3.18 4.33
C ILE A 31 -13.34 3.31 5.70
N SER A 32 -13.76 2.49 6.65
CA SER A 32 -13.18 2.41 8.00
C SER A 32 -11.81 1.73 7.96
N VAL A 33 -11.01 1.90 9.02
CA VAL A 33 -9.64 1.38 9.10
C VAL A 33 -9.42 0.71 10.43
N SER A 34 -8.81 -0.48 10.42
CA SER A 34 -8.16 -1.09 11.58
C SER A 34 -6.66 -1.16 11.37
N VAL A 35 -5.91 -0.87 12.42
CA VAL A 35 -4.45 -0.78 12.38
C VAL A 35 -3.84 -1.92 13.19
N VAL A 36 -3.02 -2.76 12.53
CA VAL A 36 -2.27 -3.81 13.21
C VAL A 36 -1.03 -3.25 13.90
N HIS A 37 -0.55 -3.96 14.92
CA HIS A 37 0.66 -3.61 15.66
C HIS A 37 1.87 -3.47 14.72
N PRO A 38 2.75 -2.46 14.90
CA PRO A 38 3.86 -2.21 13.97
C PRO A 38 4.94 -3.30 14.00
N LEU A 39 5.08 -4.02 15.11
CA LEU A 39 6.03 -5.13 15.21
C LEU A 39 5.36 -6.43 14.76
N MET A 40 5.90 -7.01 13.69
CA MET A 40 5.50 -8.31 13.17
C MET A 40 6.46 -9.36 13.73
N LEU A 41 6.00 -10.11 14.72
CA LEU A 41 6.77 -11.19 15.41
C LEU A 41 6.33 -12.57 14.92
N ASP A 42 6.51 -13.59 15.73
CA ASP A 42 6.30 -15.00 15.38
C ASP A 42 4.86 -15.32 14.92
N GLU A 43 3.86 -14.66 15.50
CA GLU A 43 2.45 -14.79 15.12
C GLU A 43 2.05 -13.87 13.93
N GLY A 44 2.99 -13.17 13.33
CA GLY A 44 2.76 -12.21 12.25
C GLY A 44 2.15 -10.90 12.74
N TRP A 45 1.24 -10.33 11.97
CA TRP A 45 0.54 -9.10 12.31
C TRP A 45 -0.54 -9.36 13.38
N THR A 46 -0.43 -8.67 14.53
CA THR A 46 -1.41 -8.72 15.63
C THR A 46 -2.27 -7.47 15.67
N PHE A 47 -3.44 -7.57 16.33
CA PHE A 47 -4.30 -6.43 16.63
C PHE A 47 -4.12 -5.94 18.10
N GLU A 48 -2.96 -6.20 18.68
CA GLU A 48 -2.61 -5.65 19.98
C GLU A 48 -2.59 -4.12 19.95
N HIS A 49 -3.04 -3.52 21.06
CA HIS A 49 -3.01 -2.06 21.21
C HIS A 49 -1.60 -1.57 21.49
N ASP A 50 -1.24 -0.44 20.90
CA ASP A 50 -0.01 0.28 21.22
C ASP A 50 -0.22 1.79 21.37
N GLU A 51 0.82 2.50 21.77
CA GLU A 51 0.80 3.97 21.90
C GLU A 51 0.90 4.70 20.55
N HIS A 52 1.12 3.98 19.44
CA HIS A 52 1.32 4.54 18.09
C HIS A 52 0.09 4.38 17.20
N GLY A 53 -1.02 3.87 17.73
CA GLY A 53 -2.31 3.83 17.05
C GLY A 53 -2.76 2.47 16.55
N ALA A 54 -2.07 1.37 16.91
CA ALA A 54 -2.67 0.05 16.78
C ALA A 54 -3.84 -0.06 17.77
N GLY A 55 -5.02 -0.44 17.27
CA GLY A 55 -6.26 -0.26 18.02
C GLY A 55 -7.23 -1.41 18.02
N GLY A 56 -6.81 -2.59 17.56
CA GLY A 56 -7.69 -3.76 17.49
C GLY A 56 -8.36 -3.93 16.13
N ASP A 57 -9.11 -5.02 16.00
CA ASP A 57 -9.96 -5.29 14.83
C ASP A 57 -11.39 -4.84 15.11
N ASP A 58 -11.79 -3.73 14.49
CA ASP A 58 -13.13 -3.13 14.65
C ASP A 58 -14.27 -3.97 14.06
N LEU A 59 -13.96 -4.96 13.22
CA LEU A 59 -15.00 -5.77 12.58
C LEU A 59 -15.34 -7.06 13.29
N PHE A 60 -14.32 -7.78 13.74
CA PHE A 60 -14.48 -9.16 14.20
C PHE A 60 -13.84 -9.42 15.56
N ALA A 61 -13.19 -8.40 16.15
CA ALA A 61 -12.41 -8.55 17.38
C ALA A 61 -11.38 -9.70 17.28
N SER A 62 -10.74 -9.81 16.11
CA SER A 62 -9.68 -10.79 15.86
C SER A 62 -8.40 -10.40 16.58
N ASP A 63 -7.61 -11.38 17.02
CA ASP A 63 -6.30 -11.15 17.64
C ASP A 63 -5.19 -10.98 16.59
N PHE A 64 -5.35 -11.65 15.42
CA PHE A 64 -4.33 -11.74 14.38
C PHE A 64 -4.90 -11.46 12.99
N LEU A 65 -4.12 -10.82 12.13
CA LEU A 65 -4.55 -10.54 10.75
C LEU A 65 -4.76 -11.80 9.91
N HIS A 66 -4.04 -12.90 10.18
CA HIS A 66 -4.25 -14.15 9.46
C HIS A 66 -5.68 -14.71 9.63
N GLN A 67 -6.38 -14.35 10.71
CA GLN A 67 -7.78 -14.74 10.94
C GLN A 67 -8.72 -14.05 9.94
N ILE A 68 -8.37 -12.85 9.45
CA ILE A 68 -9.11 -12.16 8.37
C ILE A 68 -8.95 -12.93 7.05
N TYR A 69 -7.76 -13.42 6.74
CA TYR A 69 -7.50 -14.21 5.54
C TYR A 69 -8.27 -15.54 5.57
N THR A 70 -8.22 -16.26 6.67
CA THR A 70 -8.94 -17.54 6.81
C THR A 70 -10.45 -17.37 6.88
N ARG A 71 -10.93 -16.20 7.37
CA ARG A 71 -12.35 -15.83 7.31
C ARG A 71 -12.81 -15.61 5.88
N SER A 72 -11.99 -14.97 5.06
CA SER A 72 -12.26 -14.79 3.63
C SER A 72 -12.24 -16.11 2.88
N HIS A 73 -11.24 -16.93 3.16
CA HIS A 73 -11.06 -18.22 2.52
C HIS A 73 -10.49 -19.24 3.52
N PRO A 74 -11.29 -20.19 4.03
CA PRO A 74 -10.86 -21.11 5.10
C PRO A 74 -9.59 -21.94 4.78
N ALA A 75 -9.31 -22.18 3.50
CA ALA A 75 -8.11 -22.86 3.03
C ALA A 75 -6.97 -21.90 2.62
N ALA A 76 -7.04 -20.63 3.00
CA ALA A 76 -5.99 -19.66 2.69
C ALA A 76 -4.65 -20.10 3.29
N THR A 77 -3.63 -20.15 2.44
CA THR A 77 -2.23 -20.45 2.80
C THR A 77 -1.33 -19.37 2.19
N GLY A 78 -0.19 -19.14 2.80
CA GLY A 78 0.80 -18.19 2.32
C GLY A 78 1.06 -17.03 3.26
N ARG A 79 1.74 -16.00 2.74
CA ARG A 79 2.12 -14.84 3.52
C ARG A 79 0.94 -13.91 3.75
N VAL A 80 0.69 -13.55 5.00
CA VAL A 80 -0.30 -12.55 5.40
C VAL A 80 0.35 -11.18 5.39
N THR A 81 -0.21 -10.26 4.60
CA THR A 81 0.34 -8.91 4.37
C THR A 81 -0.71 -7.83 4.59
N VAL A 82 -0.26 -6.60 4.77
CA VAL A 82 -1.05 -5.38 4.71
C VAL A 82 -0.58 -4.53 3.51
N PRO A 83 -1.48 -3.74 2.88
CA PRO A 83 -2.88 -3.50 3.22
C PRO A 83 -3.79 -4.68 2.87
N VAL A 84 -5.00 -4.68 3.44
CA VAL A 84 -6.10 -5.57 3.02
C VAL A 84 -7.37 -4.74 2.89
N LEU A 85 -7.97 -4.75 1.71
CA LEU A 85 -9.31 -4.18 1.49
C LEU A 85 -10.35 -5.28 1.65
N TRP A 86 -11.24 -5.12 2.63
CA TRP A 86 -12.30 -6.05 2.99
C TRP A 86 -13.66 -5.54 2.51
N ASP A 87 -14.49 -6.40 1.96
CA ASP A 87 -15.90 -6.13 1.66
C ASP A 87 -16.81 -6.79 2.71
N ARG A 88 -17.46 -5.99 3.53
CA ARG A 88 -18.40 -6.44 4.57
C ARG A 88 -19.64 -7.11 3.99
N GLN A 89 -20.05 -6.75 2.77
CA GLN A 89 -21.24 -7.29 2.14
C GLN A 89 -21.03 -8.71 1.64
N THR A 90 -19.87 -8.98 1.03
CA THR A 90 -19.53 -10.32 0.54
C THR A 90 -18.84 -11.18 1.59
N GLY A 91 -18.29 -10.56 2.66
CA GLY A 91 -17.52 -11.24 3.69
C GLY A 91 -16.18 -11.73 3.17
N GLN A 92 -15.56 -11.02 2.23
CA GLN A 92 -14.32 -11.44 1.57
C GLN A 92 -13.31 -10.31 1.42
N ILE A 93 -12.04 -10.68 1.26
CA ILE A 93 -10.97 -9.79 0.83
C ILE A 93 -11.21 -9.43 -0.64
N VAL A 94 -11.22 -8.13 -0.94
CA VAL A 94 -11.28 -7.60 -2.31
C VAL A 94 -9.89 -7.67 -2.96
N SER A 95 -8.89 -7.13 -2.25
CA SER A 95 -7.48 -7.16 -2.66
C SER A 95 -6.58 -6.93 -1.44
N ASN A 96 -5.37 -7.49 -1.50
CA ASN A 96 -4.26 -7.18 -0.60
C ASN A 96 -3.06 -6.59 -1.35
N GLU A 97 -3.25 -6.21 -2.61
CA GLU A 97 -2.23 -5.55 -3.43
C GLU A 97 -2.46 -4.03 -3.42
N SER A 98 -1.54 -3.31 -2.80
CA SER A 98 -1.69 -1.86 -2.61
C SER A 98 -1.80 -1.07 -3.90
N SER A 99 -1.14 -1.51 -4.97
CA SER A 99 -1.22 -0.89 -6.30
C SER A 99 -2.61 -1.00 -6.92
N GLU A 100 -3.29 -2.13 -6.73
CA GLU A 100 -4.67 -2.32 -7.17
C GLU A 100 -5.64 -1.50 -6.31
N ILE A 101 -5.44 -1.50 -4.99
CA ILE A 101 -6.31 -0.78 -4.06
C ILE A 101 -6.30 0.72 -4.36
N ILE A 102 -5.13 1.33 -4.60
CA ILE A 102 -5.07 2.77 -4.94
C ILE A 102 -5.78 3.08 -6.26
N ARG A 103 -5.72 2.20 -7.27
CA ARG A 103 -6.45 2.36 -8.53
C ARG A 103 -7.95 2.18 -8.37
N MET A 104 -8.38 1.26 -7.50
CA MET A 104 -9.80 1.16 -7.12
C MET A 104 -10.27 2.46 -6.43
N PHE A 105 -9.46 3.00 -5.51
CA PHE A 105 -9.80 4.24 -4.81
C PHE A 105 -9.79 5.45 -5.76
N ASN A 106 -8.95 5.44 -6.78
CA ASN A 106 -8.81 6.53 -7.74
C ASN A 106 -10.11 6.84 -8.50
N SER A 107 -10.94 5.83 -8.82
CA SER A 107 -12.11 6.04 -9.69
C SER A 107 -13.40 5.35 -9.25
N ALA A 108 -13.33 4.20 -8.55
CA ALA A 108 -14.52 3.40 -8.28
C ALA A 108 -15.54 4.08 -7.33
N PHE A 109 -15.13 5.12 -6.63
CA PHE A 109 -15.92 5.82 -5.61
C PHE A 109 -16.30 7.26 -6.01
N ASP A 110 -15.98 7.70 -7.23
CA ASP A 110 -16.24 9.07 -7.70
C ASP A 110 -17.72 9.44 -7.60
N GLY A 111 -18.62 8.51 -7.96
CA GLY A 111 -20.05 8.71 -7.82
C GLY A 111 -20.55 8.81 -6.37
N LEU A 112 -19.76 8.35 -5.39
CA LEU A 112 -20.09 8.41 -3.97
C LEU A 112 -19.57 9.69 -3.31
N THR A 113 -18.35 10.09 -3.65
CA THR A 113 -17.67 11.23 -3.03
C THR A 113 -17.83 12.54 -3.81
N GLY A 114 -18.11 12.45 -5.11
CA GLY A 114 -18.07 13.58 -6.03
C GLY A 114 -16.65 14.05 -6.37
N ASN A 115 -15.63 13.37 -5.86
CA ASN A 115 -14.23 13.69 -6.13
C ASN A 115 -13.76 12.95 -7.38
N ILE A 116 -13.60 13.69 -8.48
CA ILE A 116 -13.20 13.18 -9.78
C ILE A 116 -11.71 13.39 -10.09
N ASP A 117 -10.91 13.77 -9.09
CA ASP A 117 -9.46 13.86 -9.26
C ASP A 117 -8.90 12.50 -9.70
N ASP A 118 -8.16 12.51 -10.81
CA ASP A 118 -7.60 11.31 -11.42
C ASP A 118 -6.07 11.35 -11.34
N TYR A 119 -5.50 10.42 -10.58
CA TYR A 119 -4.05 10.28 -10.39
C TYR A 119 -3.44 9.21 -11.30
N TRP A 120 -4.26 8.57 -12.16
CA TRP A 120 -3.83 7.60 -13.17
C TRP A 120 -4.56 7.84 -14.50
N PRO A 121 -4.44 9.07 -15.07
CA PRO A 121 -5.16 9.49 -16.27
C PRO A 121 -4.74 8.67 -17.47
N GLU A 122 -5.70 8.38 -18.34
CA GLU A 122 -5.55 7.46 -19.47
C GLU A 122 -4.37 7.84 -20.38
N GLU A 123 -4.22 9.12 -20.67
CA GLU A 123 -3.17 9.65 -21.53
C GLU A 123 -1.75 9.55 -20.97
N MET A 124 -1.61 9.26 -19.67
CA MET A 124 -0.30 9.15 -19.00
C MET A 124 0.03 7.74 -18.54
N ARG A 125 -0.87 6.77 -18.70
CA ARG A 125 -0.73 5.42 -18.12
C ARG A 125 0.56 4.74 -18.54
N ASP A 126 0.87 4.71 -19.82
CA ASP A 126 2.08 4.06 -20.32
C ASP A 126 3.35 4.68 -19.72
N ALA A 127 3.40 6.00 -19.62
CA ALA A 127 4.54 6.71 -19.04
C ALA A 127 4.62 6.51 -17.49
N ILE A 128 3.49 6.40 -16.81
CA ILE A 128 3.42 6.08 -15.39
C ILE A 128 3.91 4.64 -15.16
N GLU A 129 3.48 3.68 -15.96
CA GLU A 129 3.93 2.29 -15.85
C GLU A 129 5.43 2.15 -16.11
N GLU A 130 5.99 2.87 -17.09
CA GLU A 130 7.45 2.88 -17.33
C GLU A 130 8.23 3.33 -16.09
N VAL A 131 7.75 4.34 -15.38
CA VAL A 131 8.37 4.81 -14.13
C VAL A 131 8.18 3.80 -13.01
N ASN A 132 6.98 3.23 -12.89
CA ASN A 132 6.67 2.20 -11.89
C ASN A 132 7.52 0.94 -12.08
N ASP A 133 7.80 0.54 -13.33
CA ASP A 133 8.63 -0.62 -13.67
C ASP A 133 10.10 -0.44 -13.27
N ASP A 134 10.60 0.79 -13.21
CA ASP A 134 11.92 1.09 -12.65
C ASP A 134 11.88 1.17 -11.10
N ILE A 135 10.89 1.85 -10.55
CA ILE A 135 10.76 2.07 -9.09
C ILE A 135 10.52 0.76 -8.34
N TYR A 136 9.61 -0.08 -8.82
CA TYR A 136 9.16 -1.27 -8.10
C TYR A 136 10.31 -2.26 -7.79
N PRO A 137 11.11 -2.73 -8.78
CA PRO A 137 12.17 -3.68 -8.51
C PRO A 137 13.39 -3.07 -7.79
N HIS A 138 13.71 -1.80 -8.08
CA HIS A 138 14.96 -1.19 -7.65
C HIS A 138 14.82 -0.39 -6.36
N ILE A 139 13.72 0.33 -6.16
CA ILE A 139 13.47 1.14 -4.96
C ILE A 139 12.60 0.38 -3.97
N ASN A 140 11.34 0.08 -4.32
CA ASN A 140 10.40 -0.53 -3.38
C ASN A 140 10.90 -1.89 -2.87
N ASN A 141 11.20 -2.82 -3.77
CA ASN A 141 11.79 -4.11 -3.40
C ASN A 141 13.28 -4.01 -3.07
N GLY A 142 13.99 -3.02 -3.62
CA GLY A 142 15.41 -2.78 -3.37
C GLY A 142 15.71 -2.51 -1.89
N VAL A 143 14.86 -1.73 -1.23
CA VAL A 143 14.95 -1.46 0.22
C VAL A 143 14.86 -2.77 1.01
N TYR A 144 13.90 -3.63 0.72
CA TYR A 144 13.74 -4.92 1.40
C TYR A 144 14.91 -5.86 1.12
N ARG A 145 15.37 -5.96 -0.14
CA ARG A 145 16.54 -6.79 -0.49
C ARG A 145 17.79 -6.32 0.23
N SER A 146 17.99 -5.01 0.38
CA SER A 146 19.11 -4.46 1.11
C SER A 146 18.97 -4.69 2.62
N GLY A 147 17.78 -4.41 3.19
CA GLY A 147 17.52 -4.50 4.63
C GLY A 147 17.53 -5.94 5.17
N PHE A 148 17.15 -6.91 4.35
CA PHE A 148 17.11 -8.34 4.71
C PHE A 148 18.29 -9.15 4.16
N ALA A 149 19.30 -8.50 3.57
CA ALA A 149 20.48 -9.19 3.08
C ALA A 149 21.23 -9.87 4.24
N THR A 150 21.59 -11.13 4.07
CA THR A 150 22.30 -11.93 5.08
C THR A 150 23.80 -12.02 4.83
N THR A 151 24.26 -11.53 3.68
CA THR A 151 25.68 -11.45 3.34
C THR A 151 26.05 -10.05 2.87
N LYS A 152 27.33 -9.69 2.99
CA LYS A 152 27.86 -8.41 2.53
C LYS A 152 27.69 -8.24 1.02
N GLU A 153 27.94 -9.28 0.26
CA GLU A 153 27.84 -9.28 -1.21
C GLU A 153 26.40 -9.01 -1.67
N ALA A 154 25.42 -9.70 -1.06
CA ALA A 154 24.00 -9.49 -1.35
C ALA A 154 23.54 -8.08 -0.98
N TYR A 155 24.02 -7.54 0.12
CA TYR A 155 23.78 -6.16 0.53
C TYR A 155 24.37 -5.18 -0.47
N GLU A 156 25.67 -5.30 -0.80
CA GLU A 156 26.35 -4.38 -1.72
C GLU A 156 25.73 -4.39 -3.11
N GLU A 157 25.36 -5.56 -3.63
CA GLU A 157 24.64 -5.67 -4.90
C GLU A 157 23.30 -4.93 -4.86
N SER A 158 22.51 -5.15 -3.82
CA SER A 158 21.15 -4.59 -3.70
C SER A 158 21.19 -3.08 -3.46
N VAL A 159 22.02 -2.61 -2.53
CA VAL A 159 22.10 -1.19 -2.17
C VAL A 159 22.68 -0.36 -3.30
N THR A 160 23.60 -0.89 -4.09
CA THR A 160 24.14 -0.20 -5.27
C THR A 160 23.05 0.06 -6.32
N LYS A 161 22.22 -0.95 -6.59
CA LYS A 161 21.08 -0.81 -7.53
C LYS A 161 20.02 0.16 -6.99
N LEU A 162 19.75 0.11 -5.68
CA LEU A 162 18.81 1.01 -5.02
C LEU A 162 19.26 2.47 -5.17
N PHE A 163 20.50 2.79 -4.79
CA PHE A 163 21.00 4.17 -4.88
C PHE A 163 21.16 4.66 -6.31
N ALA A 164 21.50 3.77 -7.26
CA ALA A 164 21.47 4.13 -8.69
C ALA A 164 20.06 4.51 -9.17
N ALA A 165 19.02 3.80 -8.72
CA ALA A 165 17.64 4.15 -9.04
C ALA A 165 17.19 5.45 -8.36
N LEU A 166 17.53 5.66 -7.09
CA LEU A 166 17.29 6.93 -6.39
C LEU A 166 17.97 8.10 -7.10
N GLY A 167 19.21 7.92 -7.60
CA GLY A 167 19.91 8.93 -8.41
C GLY A 167 19.17 9.29 -9.69
N ARG A 168 18.56 8.33 -10.39
CA ARG A 168 17.71 8.60 -11.55
C ARG A 168 16.46 9.40 -11.20
N MET A 169 15.83 9.10 -10.04
CA MET A 169 14.67 9.87 -9.56
C MET A 169 15.07 11.30 -9.16
N GLU A 170 16.21 11.48 -8.50
CA GLU A 170 16.77 12.79 -8.17
C GLU A 170 17.03 13.63 -9.43
N GLU A 171 17.67 13.04 -10.45
CA GLU A 171 17.90 13.70 -11.73
C GLU A 171 16.58 14.10 -12.40
N ARG A 172 15.59 13.21 -12.40
CA ARG A 172 14.26 13.47 -12.96
C ARG A 172 13.56 14.64 -12.24
N LEU A 173 13.61 14.68 -10.91
CA LEU A 173 13.00 15.72 -10.08
C LEU A 173 13.78 17.03 -10.06
N SER A 174 15.04 17.06 -10.52
CA SER A 174 15.83 18.30 -10.59
C SER A 174 15.23 19.34 -11.54
N THR A 175 14.43 18.90 -12.52
CA THR A 175 13.82 19.76 -13.55
C THR A 175 12.29 19.69 -13.58
N ARG A 176 11.68 18.90 -12.67
CA ARG A 176 10.24 18.65 -12.65
C ARG A 176 9.72 18.73 -11.21
N ARG A 177 8.49 19.20 -11.06
CA ARG A 177 7.84 19.25 -9.75
C ARG A 177 7.48 17.87 -9.23
N TYR A 178 7.01 16.98 -10.12
CA TYR A 178 6.59 15.61 -9.84
C TYR A 178 7.24 14.65 -10.83
N LEU A 179 7.21 13.35 -10.55
CA LEU A 179 7.81 12.33 -11.42
C LEU A 179 7.28 12.38 -12.86
N MET A 180 6.03 12.80 -13.06
CA MET A 180 5.40 12.94 -14.36
C MET A 180 5.34 14.37 -14.89
N GLY A 181 6.07 15.32 -14.30
CA GLY A 181 6.14 16.72 -14.72
C GLY A 181 5.43 17.67 -13.76
N GLU A 182 4.47 18.45 -14.27
CA GLU A 182 3.77 19.46 -13.46
C GLU A 182 2.55 18.92 -12.70
N ARG A 183 2.10 17.71 -13.03
CA ARG A 183 0.94 17.07 -12.43
C ARG A 183 1.39 15.91 -11.54
N ILE A 184 0.88 15.89 -10.29
CA ILE A 184 1.06 14.76 -9.37
C ILE A 184 0.23 13.57 -9.86
N THR A 185 0.83 12.38 -9.83
CA THR A 185 0.21 11.13 -10.28
C THR A 185 0.47 10.00 -9.28
N GLU A 186 -0.09 8.81 -9.52
CA GLU A 186 0.18 7.65 -8.65
C GLU A 186 1.67 7.28 -8.60
N ALA A 187 2.47 7.63 -9.63
CA ALA A 187 3.91 7.38 -9.63
C ALA A 187 4.64 8.06 -8.46
N ASP A 188 4.14 9.20 -7.98
CA ASP A 188 4.72 9.95 -6.87
C ASP A 188 4.48 9.28 -5.51
N TRP A 189 3.60 8.28 -5.44
CA TRP A 189 3.28 7.51 -4.24
C TRP A 189 3.58 6.00 -4.36
N ARG A 190 4.17 5.57 -5.47
CA ARG A 190 4.48 4.13 -5.74
C ARG A 190 5.73 3.61 -5.03
#